data_7a695da65fdafb7fc94516d85b8d058d
#
_entry.id   7a695da65fdafb7fc94516d85b8d058d
#
_cell.length_a   1.000
_cell.length_b   1.000
_cell.length_c   1.000
_cell.angle_alpha   90.00
_cell.angle_beta   90.00
_cell.angle_gamma   90.00
#
_symmetry.space_group_name_H-M   'P 1'
#
loop_
_entity.id
_entity.type
_entity.pdbx_description
1 polymer ?
#
loop_
_entity_poly.entity_id
_entity_poly.type
_entity_poly.pdbx_seq_one_letter_code
_entity_poly.pdbx_strand_id
1 'polypeptide(L)'
;MDVRRNDIRNVVIIAHVDHGKTTLVDCLLRQSGQFRDAELKGERILDSNDLERERGITILSKNIAIPYRGVKINLIDTPGHADFGGEVERVVKMADGCLLLVDAAEGPMPQTRFVLEKALQAGVRPIVVVNKVDRPDGRPHEALDEGLELLAELGGHEQLDSAAFVYASAKEGYATTDPDRPTGDMRPLLDLLVDALPGPEVDVEAPLRMMVTTLDWSEYVGRIAVGRIEAGTVNLGQTIDLHQRDGIKKQKIAGLFVFDKLGRAAAERATAGDIVAIEGLSDVEIGDTIGAVDANNPLPRLQVDEPTLEMIFSVNSSPMVGREGKYVTTRQLKARLEKAVSYTHLTLPTTCTPCWCRWWRGGCKGGGGGGGGG
;
A
#
# COMPACT_ATOMS: atom_id res chain seq x y z
N MET A 1 -15.37 0.45 25.05
CA MET A 1 -14.41 1.47 25.53
C MET A 1 -13.17 1.40 24.65
N ASP A 2 -12.80 2.52 24.04
CA ASP A 2 -11.61 2.55 23.21
C ASP A 2 -10.36 2.31 24.06
N VAL A 3 -9.58 1.34 23.63
CA VAL A 3 -8.32 0.96 24.26
C VAL A 3 -7.19 1.20 23.28
N ARG A 4 -6.13 1.86 23.72
CA ARG A 4 -4.94 2.06 22.89
C ARG A 4 -4.08 0.81 22.89
N ARG A 5 -3.86 0.23 21.72
CA ARG A 5 -2.98 -0.92 21.52
C ARG A 5 -1.53 -0.46 21.41
N ASN A 6 -0.74 -0.76 22.44
CA ASN A 6 0.68 -0.39 22.47
C ASN A 6 1.59 -1.42 21.79
N ASP A 7 1.04 -2.58 21.43
CA ASP A 7 1.73 -3.71 20.81
C ASP A 7 1.82 -3.64 19.28
N ILE A 8 1.15 -2.64 18.66
CA ILE A 8 1.10 -2.48 17.20
C ILE A 8 1.38 -1.02 16.80
N ARG A 9 2.02 -0.84 15.64
CA ARG A 9 2.14 0.42 14.88
C ARG A 9 1.84 0.14 13.41
N ASN A 10 0.84 0.81 12.86
CA ASN A 10 0.52 0.74 11.43
C ASN A 10 1.09 1.99 10.75
N VAL A 11 2.07 1.82 9.91
CA VAL A 11 2.85 2.93 9.34
C VAL A 11 2.89 2.81 7.83
N VAL A 12 2.45 3.84 7.14
CA VAL A 12 2.57 3.95 5.68
C VAL A 12 3.84 4.70 5.30
N ILE A 13 4.52 4.28 4.24
CA ILE A 13 5.70 4.97 3.72
C ILE A 13 5.31 5.81 2.51
N ILE A 14 5.51 7.10 2.61
CA ILE A 14 5.25 8.10 1.57
C ILE A 14 6.60 8.59 1.04
N ALA A 15 6.84 8.42 -0.24
CA ALA A 15 8.07 8.85 -0.89
C ALA A 15 7.85 9.19 -2.36
N HIS A 16 8.63 10.12 -2.89
CA HIS A 16 8.75 10.27 -4.33
C HIS A 16 9.51 9.06 -4.94
N VAL A 17 9.37 8.87 -6.24
CA VAL A 17 10.16 7.89 -7.00
C VAL A 17 11.63 8.21 -6.79
N ASP A 18 12.46 7.20 -6.63
CA ASP A 18 13.91 7.29 -6.41
C ASP A 18 14.38 7.96 -5.09
N HIS A 19 13.50 8.39 -4.17
CA HIS A 19 13.90 8.87 -2.85
C HIS A 19 14.44 7.76 -1.92
N GLY A 20 14.48 6.50 -2.39
CA GLY A 20 15.09 5.37 -1.70
C GLY A 20 14.16 4.58 -0.79
N LYS A 21 12.85 4.63 -1.04
CA LYS A 21 11.81 3.91 -0.28
C LYS A 21 12.11 2.41 -0.18
N THR A 22 12.27 1.73 -1.30
CA THR A 22 12.55 0.27 -1.35
C THR A 22 13.87 -0.05 -0.64
N THR A 23 14.91 0.77 -0.84
CA THR A 23 16.20 0.61 -0.17
C THR A 23 16.09 0.76 1.34
N LEU A 24 15.28 1.72 1.82
CA LEU A 24 15.04 1.92 3.25
C LEU A 24 14.35 0.70 3.86
N VAL A 25 13.30 0.21 3.22
CA VAL A 25 12.56 -0.96 3.69
C VAL A 25 13.45 -2.21 3.70
N ASP A 26 14.22 -2.45 2.64
CA ASP A 26 15.18 -3.55 2.58
C ASP A 26 16.23 -3.47 3.71
N CYS A 27 16.69 -2.26 4.01
CA CYS A 27 17.64 -2.03 5.10
C CYS A 27 17.01 -2.32 6.47
N LEU A 28 15.79 -1.82 6.73
CA LEU A 28 15.05 -2.09 7.97
C LEU A 28 14.81 -3.60 8.16
N LEU A 29 14.42 -4.30 7.09
CA LEU A 29 14.23 -5.75 7.12
C LEU A 29 15.52 -6.49 7.48
N ARG A 30 16.64 -6.15 6.86
CA ARG A 30 17.94 -6.75 7.13
C ARG A 30 18.40 -6.54 8.58
N GLN A 31 18.21 -5.32 9.09
CA GLN A 31 18.68 -4.94 10.42
C GLN A 31 17.68 -5.30 11.54
N SER A 32 16.45 -5.68 11.22
CA SER A 32 15.51 -6.20 12.22
C SER A 32 15.98 -7.50 12.91
N GLY A 33 16.97 -8.19 12.32
CA GLY A 33 17.53 -9.44 12.82
C GLY A 33 16.56 -10.64 12.76
N GLN A 34 15.39 -10.47 12.14
CA GLN A 34 14.33 -11.47 12.10
C GLN A 34 14.34 -12.36 10.85
N PHE A 35 15.21 -12.02 9.91
CA PHE A 35 15.28 -12.70 8.62
C PHE A 35 16.59 -13.47 8.50
N ARG A 36 16.53 -14.66 7.89
CA ARG A 36 17.73 -15.38 7.50
C ARG A 36 18.28 -14.78 6.20
N ASP A 37 19.61 -14.76 6.05
CA ASP A 37 20.25 -14.27 4.80
C ASP A 37 19.71 -14.95 3.54
N ALA A 38 19.22 -16.18 3.66
CA ALA A 38 18.62 -16.93 2.57
C ALA A 38 17.24 -16.36 2.12
N GLU A 39 16.51 -15.71 3.02
CA GLU A 39 15.20 -15.10 2.77
C GLU A 39 15.34 -13.71 2.15
N LEU A 40 16.50 -13.07 2.37
CA LEU A 40 16.83 -11.72 1.92
C LEU A 40 17.73 -11.71 0.68
N LYS A 41 17.67 -12.76 -0.15
CA LYS A 41 18.47 -12.85 -1.38
C LYS A 41 17.95 -11.90 -2.45
N GLY A 42 18.83 -11.01 -2.92
CA GLY A 42 18.60 -10.09 -4.02
C GLY A 42 18.53 -8.63 -3.59
N GLU A 43 18.60 -7.75 -4.56
CA GLU A 43 18.27 -6.34 -4.44
C GLU A 43 16.75 -6.19 -4.66
N ARG A 44 16.09 -5.29 -3.92
CA ARG A 44 14.64 -5.03 -3.96
C ARG A 44 13.80 -6.26 -3.60
N ILE A 45 13.94 -6.71 -2.36
CA ILE A 45 13.25 -7.90 -1.81
C ILE A 45 11.73 -7.79 -1.98
N LEU A 46 11.20 -6.57 -1.94
CA LEU A 46 9.76 -6.33 -2.06
C LEU A 46 9.24 -6.34 -3.49
N ASP A 47 10.05 -5.98 -4.49
CA ASP A 47 9.62 -5.90 -5.88
C ASP A 47 9.53 -7.31 -6.48
N SER A 48 8.49 -8.06 -6.11
CA SER A 48 8.28 -9.44 -6.53
C SER A 48 7.63 -9.58 -7.92
N ASN A 49 7.01 -8.51 -8.43
CA ASN A 49 6.35 -8.50 -9.72
C ASN A 49 7.37 -8.19 -10.84
N ASP A 50 7.32 -8.95 -11.93
CA ASP A 50 8.22 -8.76 -13.08
C ASP A 50 8.15 -7.34 -13.66
N LEU A 51 6.96 -6.71 -13.66
CA LEU A 51 6.77 -5.34 -14.11
C LEU A 51 7.40 -4.30 -13.17
N GLU A 52 7.33 -4.53 -11.86
CA GLU A 52 8.00 -3.67 -10.87
C GLU A 52 9.50 -3.73 -11.03
N ARG A 53 10.06 -4.93 -11.24
CA ARG A 53 11.50 -5.13 -11.50
C ARG A 53 11.96 -4.50 -12.81
N GLU A 54 11.17 -4.66 -13.89
CA GLU A 54 11.47 -4.09 -15.20
C GLU A 54 11.48 -2.56 -15.17
N ARG A 55 10.49 -1.97 -14.48
CA ARG A 55 10.33 -0.50 -14.42
C ARG A 55 11.07 0.15 -13.26
N GLY A 56 11.47 -0.62 -12.27
CA GLY A 56 12.17 -0.12 -11.08
C GLY A 56 11.30 0.69 -10.13
N ILE A 57 9.97 0.56 -10.20
CA ILE A 57 9.00 1.29 -9.36
C ILE A 57 8.05 0.30 -8.67
N THR A 58 7.62 0.63 -7.46
CA THR A 58 6.54 -0.09 -6.77
C THR A 58 5.21 0.23 -7.43
N ILE A 59 4.46 -0.79 -7.83
CA ILE A 59 3.14 -0.66 -8.47
C ILE A 59 2.04 -1.02 -7.47
N LEU A 60 2.24 -2.08 -6.68
CA LEU A 60 1.27 -2.58 -5.71
C LEU A 60 1.76 -2.32 -4.28
N SER A 61 0.85 -1.87 -3.44
CA SER A 61 1.13 -1.73 -2.01
C SER A 61 1.39 -3.08 -1.37
N LYS A 62 2.36 -3.14 -0.47
CA LYS A 62 2.76 -4.35 0.24
C LYS A 62 2.76 -4.11 1.74
N ASN A 63 2.27 -5.08 2.47
CA ASN A 63 2.28 -5.04 3.92
C ASN A 63 3.41 -5.93 4.45
N ILE A 64 4.21 -5.37 5.33
CA ILE A 64 5.35 -6.02 5.97
C ILE A 64 5.21 -5.84 7.46
N ALA A 65 5.57 -6.85 8.23
CA ALA A 65 5.58 -6.74 9.68
C ALA A 65 6.98 -6.92 10.25
N ILE A 66 7.44 -5.92 11.00
CA ILE A 66 8.75 -5.92 11.68
C ILE A 66 8.51 -5.97 13.18
N PRO A 67 8.83 -7.07 13.87
CA PRO A 67 8.81 -7.09 15.33
C PRO A 67 10.02 -6.34 15.89
N TYR A 68 9.77 -5.33 16.72
CA TYR A 68 10.81 -4.53 17.34
C TYR A 68 10.42 -4.12 18.77
N ARG A 69 11.27 -4.38 19.77
CA ARG A 69 11.03 -4.06 21.21
C ARG A 69 9.69 -4.56 21.75
N GLY A 70 9.20 -5.71 21.26
CA GLY A 70 7.89 -6.25 21.63
C GLY A 70 6.69 -5.60 20.94
N VAL A 71 6.93 -4.64 20.05
CA VAL A 71 5.92 -3.98 19.21
C VAL A 71 5.99 -4.55 17.81
N LYS A 72 4.83 -4.83 17.21
CA LYS A 72 4.69 -5.20 15.81
C LYS A 72 4.53 -3.94 14.96
N ILE A 73 5.54 -3.59 14.18
CA ILE A 73 5.49 -2.48 13.24
C ILE A 73 5.04 -3.01 11.90
N ASN A 74 3.81 -2.71 11.50
CA ASN A 74 3.30 -2.98 10.15
C ASN A 74 3.71 -1.83 9.25
N LEU A 75 4.63 -2.07 8.34
CA LEU A 75 5.01 -1.12 7.31
C LEU A 75 4.18 -1.40 6.05
N ILE A 76 3.51 -0.36 5.56
CA ILE A 76 2.71 -0.42 4.35
C ILE A 76 3.48 0.34 3.27
N ASP A 77 4.05 -0.41 2.34
CA ASP A 77 4.77 0.16 1.20
C ASP A 77 3.77 0.65 0.16
N THR A 78 3.86 1.92 -0.25
CA THR A 78 2.95 2.53 -1.22
C THR A 78 3.64 2.83 -2.55
N PRO A 79 2.90 2.78 -3.67
CA PRO A 79 3.41 3.30 -4.93
C PRO A 79 3.82 4.77 -4.79
N GLY A 80 4.98 5.12 -5.35
CA GLY A 80 5.49 6.50 -5.32
C GLY A 80 5.03 7.37 -6.49
N HIS A 81 4.32 6.81 -7.48
CA HIS A 81 3.92 7.51 -8.69
C HIS A 81 2.49 8.08 -8.57
N ALA A 82 2.27 9.29 -9.09
CA ALA A 82 0.97 9.98 -9.04
C ALA A 82 -0.18 9.19 -9.68
N ASP A 83 0.11 8.36 -10.69
CA ASP A 83 -0.89 7.53 -11.37
C ASP A 83 -1.58 6.52 -10.44
N PHE A 84 -0.99 6.22 -9.28
CA PHE A 84 -1.52 5.30 -8.28
C PHE A 84 -2.16 6.00 -7.09
N GLY A 85 -2.54 7.28 -7.22
CA GLY A 85 -3.12 8.08 -6.15
C GLY A 85 -4.30 7.42 -5.44
N GLY A 86 -5.19 6.77 -6.18
CA GLY A 86 -6.33 6.04 -5.62
C GLY A 86 -5.95 4.83 -4.76
N GLU A 87 -4.80 4.17 -5.02
CA GLU A 87 -4.29 3.10 -4.16
C GLU A 87 -3.71 3.66 -2.87
N VAL A 88 -2.96 4.74 -2.99
CA VAL A 88 -2.37 5.44 -1.84
C VAL A 88 -3.46 5.91 -0.87
N GLU A 89 -4.53 6.54 -1.37
CA GLU A 89 -5.65 7.02 -0.54
C GLU A 89 -6.33 5.89 0.25
N ARG A 90 -6.45 4.71 -0.36
CA ARG A 90 -7.01 3.53 0.32
C ARG A 90 -6.10 3.00 1.41
N VAL A 91 -4.82 2.89 1.10
CA VAL A 91 -3.82 2.30 1.98
C VAL A 91 -3.53 3.19 3.20
N VAL A 92 -3.52 4.51 3.01
CA VAL A 92 -3.34 5.50 4.08
C VAL A 92 -4.38 5.33 5.20
N LYS A 93 -5.61 4.93 4.89
CA LYS A 93 -6.65 4.66 5.90
C LYS A 93 -6.36 3.47 6.81
N MET A 94 -5.43 2.60 6.45
CA MET A 94 -5.01 1.52 7.34
C MET A 94 -3.94 1.93 8.34
N ALA A 95 -3.34 3.12 8.17
CA ALA A 95 -2.19 3.58 8.95
C ALA A 95 -2.58 4.52 10.08
N ASP A 96 -1.79 4.51 11.15
CA ASP A 96 -1.85 5.44 12.28
C ASP A 96 -0.74 6.51 12.17
N GLY A 97 0.34 6.18 11.45
CA GLY A 97 1.47 7.06 11.18
C GLY A 97 1.97 6.95 9.76
N CYS A 98 2.71 7.95 9.30
CA CYS A 98 3.40 7.89 8.02
C CYS A 98 4.87 8.29 8.13
N LEU A 99 5.73 7.59 7.38
CA LEU A 99 7.10 8.00 7.11
C LEU A 99 7.11 8.84 5.84
N LEU A 100 7.35 10.12 5.98
CA LEU A 100 7.56 11.04 4.86
C LEU A 100 9.05 11.01 4.49
N LEU A 101 9.38 10.28 3.43
CA LEU A 101 10.76 10.12 2.97
C LEU A 101 11.12 11.21 1.97
N VAL A 102 12.13 12.00 2.29
CA VAL A 102 12.64 13.13 1.50
C VAL A 102 14.10 12.86 1.16
N ASP A 103 14.49 13.08 -0.10
CA ASP A 103 15.91 13.03 -0.52
C ASP A 103 16.64 14.28 -0.02
N ALA A 104 17.81 14.10 0.59
CA ALA A 104 18.62 15.21 1.12
C ALA A 104 19.11 16.21 0.05
N ALA A 105 19.17 15.81 -1.22
CA ALA A 105 19.61 16.69 -2.30
C ALA A 105 18.44 17.35 -3.05
N GLU A 106 17.32 16.63 -3.21
CA GLU A 106 16.18 17.06 -4.03
C GLU A 106 15.08 17.77 -3.23
N GLY A 107 14.98 17.48 -1.92
CA GLY A 107 13.90 17.99 -1.09
C GLY A 107 12.53 17.31 -1.38
N PRO A 108 11.42 17.85 -0.85
CA PRO A 108 10.08 17.32 -1.10
C PRO A 108 9.61 17.65 -2.52
N MET A 109 9.10 16.65 -3.23
CA MET A 109 8.64 16.77 -4.62
C MET A 109 7.11 16.94 -4.71
N PRO A 110 6.56 17.48 -5.81
CA PRO A 110 5.12 17.76 -5.95
C PRO A 110 4.20 16.54 -5.70
N GLN A 111 4.63 15.35 -6.08
CA GLN A 111 3.87 14.13 -5.84
C GLN A 111 3.78 13.78 -4.35
N THR A 112 4.83 14.08 -3.59
CA THR A 112 4.87 13.93 -2.14
C THR A 112 3.81 14.79 -1.47
N ARG A 113 3.60 16.02 -1.97
CA ARG A 113 2.58 16.95 -1.48
C ARG A 113 1.19 16.35 -1.51
N PHE A 114 0.77 15.78 -2.65
CA PHE A 114 -0.56 15.18 -2.83
C PHE A 114 -0.79 14.03 -1.83
N VAL A 115 0.17 13.12 -1.71
CA VAL A 115 0.04 11.95 -0.82
C VAL A 115 0.04 12.35 0.64
N LEU A 116 0.88 13.33 1.01
CA LEU A 116 0.95 13.87 2.36
C LEU A 116 -0.33 14.58 2.76
N GLU A 117 -0.93 15.37 1.86
CA GLU A 117 -2.23 16.01 2.09
C GLU A 117 -3.32 14.98 2.42
N LYS A 118 -3.39 13.90 1.65
CA LYS A 118 -4.33 12.80 1.90
C LYS A 118 -4.08 12.11 3.23
N ALA A 119 -2.81 11.92 3.62
CA ALA A 119 -2.44 11.35 4.90
C ALA A 119 -2.86 12.25 6.08
N LEU A 120 -2.62 13.56 5.98
CA LEU A 120 -3.03 14.52 7.00
C LEU A 120 -4.56 14.62 7.14
N GLN A 121 -5.29 14.61 6.00
CA GLN A 121 -6.77 14.56 6.00
C GLN A 121 -7.32 13.28 6.65
N ALA A 122 -6.59 12.17 6.54
CA ALA A 122 -6.93 10.92 7.22
C ALA A 122 -6.53 10.89 8.71
N GLY A 123 -5.92 11.96 9.23
CA GLY A 123 -5.47 12.03 10.63
C GLY A 123 -4.20 11.25 10.95
N VAL A 124 -3.47 10.82 9.91
CA VAL A 124 -2.23 10.04 10.06
C VAL A 124 -1.10 10.95 10.53
N ARG A 125 -0.35 10.52 11.55
CA ARG A 125 0.75 11.30 12.13
C ARG A 125 2.04 11.15 11.31
N PRO A 126 2.64 12.24 10.79
CA PRO A 126 3.85 12.18 9.99
C PRO A 126 5.13 12.11 10.83
N ILE A 127 6.12 11.38 10.33
CA ILE A 127 7.52 11.43 10.73
C ILE A 127 8.34 11.77 9.48
N VAL A 128 9.18 12.79 9.54
CA VAL A 128 10.02 13.19 8.42
C VAL A 128 11.33 12.39 8.45
N VAL A 129 11.65 11.72 7.35
CA VAL A 129 12.91 10.98 7.17
C VAL A 129 13.68 11.61 6.02
N VAL A 130 14.76 12.31 6.33
CA VAL A 130 15.68 12.85 5.33
C VAL A 130 16.68 11.78 4.97
N ASN A 131 16.52 11.20 3.80
CA ASN A 131 17.32 10.07 3.31
C ASN A 131 18.44 10.52 2.38
N LYS A 132 19.40 9.62 2.16
CA LYS A 132 20.58 9.83 1.30
C LYS A 132 21.51 10.95 1.79
N VAL A 133 21.62 11.08 3.11
CA VAL A 133 22.55 12.08 3.70
C VAL A 133 24.04 11.78 3.42
N ASP A 134 24.33 10.60 2.91
CA ASP A 134 25.65 10.20 2.43
C ASP A 134 26.05 10.85 1.10
N ARG A 135 25.12 11.50 0.39
CA ARG A 135 25.42 12.16 -0.89
C ARG A 135 26.25 13.43 -0.68
N PRO A 136 27.30 13.66 -1.50
CA PRO A 136 28.13 14.85 -1.40
C PRO A 136 27.41 16.16 -1.77
N ASP A 137 26.31 16.07 -2.53
CA ASP A 137 25.45 17.16 -2.93
C ASP A 137 24.21 17.30 -1.99
N GLY A 138 24.15 16.50 -0.93
CA GLY A 138 23.06 16.53 0.04
C GLY A 138 23.04 17.80 0.89
N ARG A 139 21.83 18.31 1.16
CA ARG A 139 21.54 19.47 2.02
C ARG A 139 20.56 19.06 3.12
N PRO A 140 20.99 18.17 4.04
CA PRO A 140 20.05 17.50 4.96
C PRO A 140 19.24 18.45 5.82
N HIS A 141 19.83 19.55 6.31
CA HIS A 141 19.11 20.55 7.12
C HIS A 141 18.08 21.32 6.29
N GLU A 142 18.45 21.77 5.10
CA GLU A 142 17.53 22.48 4.21
C GLU A 142 16.38 21.57 3.76
N ALA A 143 16.67 20.31 3.41
CA ALA A 143 15.65 19.33 3.02
C ALA A 143 14.67 19.01 4.19
N LEU A 144 15.15 19.04 5.44
CA LEU A 144 14.29 18.93 6.60
C LEU A 144 13.38 20.15 6.74
N ASP A 145 13.95 21.35 6.64
CA ASP A 145 13.19 22.60 6.75
C ASP A 145 12.11 22.69 5.66
N GLU A 146 12.45 22.35 4.41
CA GLU A 146 11.49 22.25 3.29
C GLU A 146 10.38 21.21 3.57
N GLY A 147 10.73 20.08 4.18
CA GLY A 147 9.76 19.04 4.57
C GLY A 147 8.81 19.49 5.68
N LEU A 148 9.31 20.21 6.67
CA LEU A 148 8.51 20.79 7.75
C LEU A 148 7.65 21.96 7.25
N GLU A 149 8.17 22.80 6.34
CA GLU A 149 7.40 23.86 5.69
C GLU A 149 6.23 23.28 4.88
N LEU A 150 6.47 22.20 4.13
CA LEU A 150 5.41 21.49 3.41
C LEU A 150 4.32 20.95 4.36
N LEU A 151 4.71 20.40 5.52
CA LEU A 151 3.75 19.99 6.56
C LEU A 151 2.92 21.16 7.07
N ALA A 152 3.56 22.30 7.33
CA ALA A 152 2.89 23.52 7.77
C ALA A 152 1.86 24.03 6.74
N GLU A 153 2.27 24.12 5.48
CA GLU A 153 1.40 24.55 4.38
C GLU A 153 0.14 23.68 4.21
N LEU A 154 0.27 22.37 4.45
CA LEU A 154 -0.84 21.42 4.33
C LEU A 154 -1.75 21.35 5.57
N GLY A 155 -1.57 22.24 6.54
CA GLY A 155 -2.40 22.34 7.74
C GLY A 155 -1.93 21.49 8.90
N GLY A 156 -0.71 20.97 8.84
CA GLY A 156 -0.08 20.19 9.91
C GLY A 156 0.44 21.02 11.09
N HIS A 157 -0.07 22.24 11.31
CA HIS A 157 0.42 23.15 12.35
C HIS A 157 0.38 22.55 13.76
N GLU A 158 -0.67 21.80 14.10
CA GLU A 158 -0.76 21.14 15.40
C GLU A 158 0.28 20.03 15.59
N GLN A 159 0.81 19.52 14.49
CA GLN A 159 1.79 18.42 14.48
C GLN A 159 3.23 18.94 14.41
N LEU A 160 3.45 20.21 14.04
CA LEU A 160 4.79 20.80 13.90
C LEU A 160 5.55 20.87 15.22
N ASP A 161 4.89 21.27 16.31
CA ASP A 161 5.51 21.36 17.64
C ASP A 161 5.97 20.00 18.17
N SER A 162 5.40 18.92 17.64
CA SER A 162 5.73 17.52 17.97
C SER A 162 6.25 16.74 16.77
N ALA A 163 6.67 17.42 15.69
CA ALA A 163 7.15 16.77 14.48
C ALA A 163 8.42 15.96 14.79
N ALA A 164 8.29 14.65 14.66
CA ALA A 164 9.41 13.75 14.79
C ALA A 164 10.16 13.68 13.45
N PHE A 165 11.49 13.74 13.51
CA PHE A 165 12.33 13.61 12.33
C PHE A 165 13.59 12.79 12.59
N VAL A 166 14.17 12.29 11.51
CA VAL A 166 15.43 11.55 11.55
C VAL A 166 16.13 11.67 10.20
N TYR A 167 17.44 11.71 10.22
CA TYR A 167 18.31 11.62 9.05
C TYR A 167 18.69 10.18 8.81
N ALA A 168 18.79 9.76 7.55
CA ALA A 168 19.11 8.39 7.21
C ALA A 168 19.97 8.29 5.93
N SER A 169 20.80 7.26 5.90
CA SER A 169 21.34 6.71 4.66
C SER A 169 20.90 5.25 4.56
N ALA A 170 19.85 5.03 3.79
CA ALA A 170 19.34 3.68 3.56
C ALA A 170 20.39 2.78 2.86
N LYS A 171 21.25 3.38 2.05
CA LYS A 171 22.33 2.70 1.32
C LYS A 171 23.44 2.25 2.27
N GLU A 172 23.91 3.13 3.14
CA GLU A 172 24.97 2.84 4.12
C GLU A 172 24.42 2.14 5.37
N GLY A 173 23.10 2.12 5.55
CA GLY A 173 22.44 1.33 6.58
C GLY A 173 22.37 1.97 7.95
N TYR A 174 22.30 3.29 8.05
CA TYR A 174 22.17 3.99 9.33
C TYR A 174 21.10 5.07 9.35
N ALA A 175 20.63 5.39 10.55
CA ALA A 175 19.79 6.54 10.85
C ALA A 175 20.36 7.31 12.05
N THR A 176 20.20 8.63 12.09
CA THR A 176 20.76 9.50 13.13
C THR A 176 19.89 10.73 13.36
N THR A 177 19.97 11.31 14.53
CA THR A 177 19.36 12.60 14.84
C THR A 177 20.24 13.80 14.47
N ASP A 178 21.52 13.56 14.19
CA ASP A 178 22.52 14.56 13.81
C ASP A 178 23.25 14.06 12.55
N PRO A 179 23.08 14.70 11.39
CA PRO A 179 23.68 14.24 10.13
C PRO A 179 25.20 14.25 10.14
N ASP A 180 25.82 15.07 11.00
CA ASP A 180 27.28 15.14 11.16
C ASP A 180 27.83 13.99 12.03
N ARG A 181 26.95 13.19 12.66
CA ARG A 181 27.29 12.08 13.53
C ARG A 181 26.56 10.80 13.11
N PRO A 182 26.99 10.14 12.03
CA PRO A 182 26.36 8.91 11.60
C PRO A 182 26.47 7.83 12.69
N THR A 183 25.37 7.12 12.88
CA THR A 183 25.33 5.92 13.74
C THR A 183 25.71 4.68 12.96
N GLY A 184 25.78 3.52 13.62
CA GLY A 184 26.11 2.27 12.93
C GLY A 184 24.92 1.49 12.38
N ASP A 185 23.68 1.90 12.67
CA ASP A 185 22.48 1.12 12.34
C ASP A 185 21.19 1.98 12.20
N MET A 186 20.07 1.32 11.87
CA MET A 186 18.74 1.92 11.72
C MET A 186 17.92 1.99 13.01
N ARG A 187 18.48 1.61 14.16
CA ARG A 187 17.73 1.65 15.43
C ARG A 187 17.16 3.00 15.76
N PRO A 188 17.84 4.15 15.53
CA PRO A 188 17.23 5.45 15.80
C PRO A 188 15.90 5.68 15.07
N LEU A 189 15.75 5.18 13.84
CA LEU A 189 14.48 5.24 13.11
C LEU A 189 13.44 4.29 13.71
N LEU A 190 13.82 3.06 14.05
CA LEU A 190 12.91 2.08 14.66
C LEU A 190 12.44 2.53 16.06
N ASP A 191 13.34 3.10 16.86
CA ASP A 191 12.99 3.69 18.16
C ASP A 191 12.01 4.85 17.99
N LEU A 192 12.28 5.74 17.02
CA LEU A 192 11.40 6.86 16.72
C LEU A 192 10.00 6.41 16.31
N LEU A 193 9.89 5.35 15.49
CA LEU A 193 8.60 4.77 15.10
C LEU A 193 7.79 4.26 16.30
N VAL A 194 8.44 3.64 17.26
CA VAL A 194 7.76 3.11 18.45
C VAL A 194 7.41 4.23 19.44
N ASP A 195 8.32 5.18 19.64
CA ASP A 195 8.21 6.18 20.69
C ASP A 195 7.36 7.41 20.26
N ALA A 196 7.43 7.84 18.99
CA ALA A 196 6.70 9.01 18.50
C ALA A 196 5.29 8.68 17.96
N LEU A 197 5.08 7.47 17.44
CA LEU A 197 3.75 7.09 16.94
C LEU A 197 2.92 6.43 18.03
N PRO A 198 1.67 6.86 18.24
CA PRO A 198 0.77 6.16 19.12
C PRO A 198 0.33 4.83 18.49
N GLY A 199 0.00 3.86 19.33
CA GLY A 199 -0.73 2.68 18.87
C GLY A 199 -2.19 3.03 18.52
N PRO A 200 -2.86 2.21 17.72
CA PRO A 200 -4.25 2.43 17.32
C PRO A 200 -5.19 2.46 18.54
N GLU A 201 -6.11 3.41 18.56
CA GLU A 201 -7.23 3.45 19.50
C GLU A 201 -8.39 2.66 18.92
N VAL A 202 -8.78 1.59 19.59
CA VAL A 202 -9.75 0.62 19.07
C VAL A 202 -10.67 0.08 20.16
N ASP A 203 -11.90 -0.26 19.81
CA ASP A 203 -12.81 -1.01 20.67
C ASP A 203 -12.84 -2.49 20.27
N VAL A 204 -12.18 -3.32 21.06
CA VAL A 204 -12.07 -4.77 20.82
C VAL A 204 -13.37 -5.51 21.14
N GLU A 205 -14.19 -4.97 22.05
CA GLU A 205 -15.46 -5.57 22.50
C GLU A 205 -16.64 -5.17 21.59
N ALA A 206 -16.46 -4.18 20.73
CA ALA A 206 -17.49 -3.76 19.78
C ALA A 206 -17.74 -4.86 18.72
N PRO A 207 -18.90 -4.80 18.03
CA PRO A 207 -19.15 -5.65 16.87
C PRO A 207 -18.06 -5.50 15.80
N LEU A 208 -17.68 -6.60 15.16
CA LEU A 208 -16.69 -6.61 14.09
C LEU A 208 -17.01 -5.57 13.01
N ARG A 209 -16.04 -4.75 12.67
CA ARG A 209 -16.04 -3.87 11.50
C ARG A 209 -14.66 -3.83 10.88
N MET A 210 -14.58 -4.15 9.62
CA MET A 210 -13.36 -4.09 8.82
C MET A 210 -13.70 -3.57 7.42
N MET A 211 -12.95 -2.60 6.92
CA MET A 211 -13.06 -2.16 5.54
C MET A 211 -12.09 -2.92 4.66
N VAL A 212 -12.57 -3.36 3.50
CA VAL A 212 -11.71 -3.93 2.45
C VAL A 212 -11.02 -2.79 1.71
N THR A 213 -9.74 -2.63 1.94
CA THR A 213 -8.93 -1.54 1.35
C THR A 213 -8.18 -1.98 0.11
N THR A 214 -7.73 -3.23 0.09
CA THR A 214 -6.97 -3.82 -1.01
C THR A 214 -7.47 -5.22 -1.28
N LEU A 215 -7.41 -5.65 -2.53
CA LEU A 215 -7.67 -7.02 -2.93
C LEU A 215 -6.37 -7.66 -3.41
N ASP A 216 -6.16 -8.90 -3.01
CA ASP A 216 -5.14 -9.76 -3.57
C ASP A 216 -5.80 -10.96 -4.26
N TRP A 217 -5.03 -11.71 -5.01
CA TRP A 217 -5.54 -12.82 -5.80
C TRP A 217 -4.69 -14.07 -5.65
N SER A 218 -5.35 -15.18 -5.42
CA SER A 218 -4.73 -16.50 -5.49
C SER A 218 -5.43 -17.35 -6.55
N GLU A 219 -4.66 -18.13 -7.30
CA GLU A 219 -5.21 -19.06 -8.32
C GLU A 219 -6.06 -20.17 -7.69
N TYR A 220 -5.87 -20.43 -6.39
CA TYR A 220 -6.55 -21.51 -5.66
C TYR A 220 -7.81 -21.04 -4.93
N VAL A 221 -7.76 -19.87 -4.31
CA VAL A 221 -8.85 -19.38 -3.45
C VAL A 221 -9.57 -18.15 -4.03
N GLY A 222 -9.08 -17.62 -5.14
CA GLY A 222 -9.66 -16.44 -5.77
C GLY A 222 -9.26 -15.13 -5.07
N ARG A 223 -10.24 -14.24 -4.83
CA ARG A 223 -10.04 -12.94 -4.20
C ARG A 223 -9.72 -13.08 -2.71
N ILE A 224 -8.75 -12.31 -2.26
CA ILE A 224 -8.34 -12.20 -0.87
C ILE A 224 -8.57 -10.75 -0.43
N ALA A 225 -9.45 -10.55 0.54
CA ALA A 225 -9.74 -9.23 1.07
C ALA A 225 -8.68 -8.83 2.09
N VAL A 226 -8.03 -7.69 1.88
CA VAL A 226 -7.04 -7.12 2.81
C VAL A 226 -7.57 -5.82 3.37
N GLY A 227 -7.41 -5.63 4.68
CA GLY A 227 -7.81 -4.40 5.35
C GLY A 227 -7.46 -4.41 6.82
N ARG A 228 -7.72 -3.29 7.48
CA ARG A 228 -7.57 -3.13 8.92
C ARG A 228 -8.89 -3.43 9.61
N ILE A 229 -8.83 -4.13 10.72
CA ILE A 229 -9.98 -4.29 11.61
C ILE A 229 -10.12 -2.99 12.43
N GLU A 230 -11.23 -2.28 12.20
CA GLU A 230 -11.50 -1.00 12.88
C GLU A 230 -12.10 -1.22 14.29
N ALA A 231 -12.92 -2.25 14.44
CA ALA A 231 -13.55 -2.60 15.71
C ALA A 231 -13.79 -4.10 15.82
N GLY A 232 -13.82 -4.59 17.04
CA GLY A 232 -14.18 -5.96 17.37
C GLY A 232 -13.09 -6.98 17.08
N THR A 233 -13.53 -8.20 16.85
CA THR A 233 -12.66 -9.38 16.67
C THR A 233 -13.21 -10.25 15.56
N VAL A 234 -12.31 -10.81 14.75
CA VAL A 234 -12.62 -11.78 13.71
C VAL A 234 -11.98 -13.13 14.04
N ASN A 235 -12.71 -14.24 13.81
CA ASN A 235 -12.22 -15.59 14.01
C ASN A 235 -12.29 -16.39 12.71
N LEU A 236 -11.38 -17.34 12.56
CA LEU A 236 -11.41 -18.29 11.45
C LEU A 236 -12.71 -19.11 11.49
N GLY A 237 -13.35 -19.28 10.34
CA GLY A 237 -14.60 -20.00 10.22
C GLY A 237 -15.85 -19.24 10.68
N GLN A 238 -15.70 -17.99 11.13
CA GLN A 238 -16.82 -17.13 11.52
C GLN A 238 -17.70 -16.79 10.32
N THR A 239 -19.03 -16.74 10.56
CA THR A 239 -19.97 -16.16 9.60
C THR A 239 -20.02 -14.64 9.81
N ILE A 240 -19.98 -13.91 8.71
CA ILE A 240 -19.97 -12.44 8.69
C ILE A 240 -21.02 -11.90 7.72
N ASP A 241 -21.38 -10.66 7.89
CA ASP A 241 -22.14 -9.89 6.92
C ASP A 241 -21.17 -9.07 6.05
N LEU A 242 -21.21 -9.33 4.75
CA LEU A 242 -20.49 -8.53 3.75
C LEU A 242 -21.43 -7.45 3.22
N HIS A 243 -21.18 -6.20 3.60
CA HIS A 243 -21.95 -5.04 3.16
C HIS A 243 -21.40 -4.53 1.82
N GLN A 244 -22.14 -4.76 0.76
CA GLN A 244 -21.83 -4.37 -0.61
C GLN A 244 -22.69 -3.19 -1.07
N ARG A 245 -22.46 -2.69 -2.31
CA ARG A 245 -23.30 -1.63 -2.90
C ARG A 245 -24.77 -2.06 -3.02
N ASP A 246 -24.98 -3.31 -3.41
CA ASP A 246 -26.28 -3.86 -3.76
C ASP A 246 -26.98 -4.58 -2.60
N GLY A 247 -26.39 -4.55 -1.42
CA GLY A 247 -26.97 -5.18 -0.24
C GLY A 247 -25.98 -5.92 0.65
N ILE A 248 -26.52 -6.74 1.55
CA ILE A 248 -25.76 -7.49 2.53
C ILE A 248 -25.78 -8.97 2.14
N LYS A 249 -24.62 -9.60 2.12
CA LYS A 249 -24.47 -11.05 1.88
C LYS A 249 -23.85 -11.71 3.11
N LYS A 250 -24.48 -12.76 3.63
CA LYS A 250 -23.86 -13.60 4.67
C LYS A 250 -22.81 -14.53 4.04
N GLN A 251 -21.60 -14.48 4.56
CA GLN A 251 -20.50 -15.30 4.07
C GLN A 251 -19.70 -15.90 5.22
N LYS A 252 -18.94 -16.95 4.96
CA LYS A 252 -18.11 -17.62 5.96
C LYS A 252 -16.63 -17.44 5.61
N ILE A 253 -15.83 -17.06 6.58
CA ILE A 253 -14.38 -16.92 6.46
C ILE A 253 -13.75 -18.29 6.32
N ALA A 254 -13.11 -18.56 5.19
CA ALA A 254 -12.42 -19.84 4.93
C ALA A 254 -10.95 -19.79 5.38
N GLY A 255 -10.30 -18.62 5.28
CA GLY A 255 -8.94 -18.39 5.73
C GLY A 255 -8.79 -17.03 6.38
N LEU A 256 -8.04 -16.97 7.47
CA LEU A 256 -7.67 -15.74 8.17
C LEU A 256 -6.16 -15.69 8.34
N PHE A 257 -5.55 -14.60 7.89
CA PHE A 257 -4.11 -14.41 7.95
C PHE A 257 -3.77 -13.04 8.51
N VAL A 258 -2.71 -12.99 9.30
CA VAL A 258 -2.05 -11.76 9.74
C VAL A 258 -0.74 -11.60 8.98
N PHE A 259 -0.30 -10.37 8.77
CA PHE A 259 1.00 -10.14 8.17
C PHE A 259 2.09 -10.43 9.22
N ASP A 260 3.05 -11.22 8.81
CA ASP A 260 4.24 -11.56 9.59
C ASP A 260 5.45 -11.55 8.66
N LYS A 261 6.43 -10.74 9.01
CA LYS A 261 7.63 -10.53 8.18
C LYS A 261 7.25 -10.11 6.75
N LEU A 262 7.73 -10.83 5.75
CA LEU A 262 7.43 -10.62 4.31
C LEU A 262 6.22 -11.41 3.82
N GLY A 263 5.57 -12.15 4.67
CA GLY A 263 4.50 -13.07 4.29
C GLY A 263 3.23 -12.90 5.11
N ARG A 264 2.43 -13.93 5.05
CA ARG A 264 1.19 -14.08 5.81
C ARG A 264 1.28 -15.31 6.68
N ALA A 265 0.95 -15.18 7.94
CA ALA A 265 0.82 -16.29 8.88
C ALA A 265 -0.67 -16.58 9.11
N ALA A 266 -1.04 -17.86 9.07
CA ALA A 266 -2.40 -18.26 9.41
C ALA A 266 -2.70 -17.91 10.86
N ALA A 267 -3.88 -17.35 11.12
CA ALA A 267 -4.33 -16.96 12.43
C ALA A 267 -5.71 -17.58 12.72
N GLU A 268 -5.94 -17.99 13.95
CA GLU A 268 -7.26 -18.41 14.39
C GLU A 268 -8.15 -17.23 14.77
N ARG A 269 -7.51 -16.13 15.20
CA ARG A 269 -8.16 -14.91 15.68
C ARG A 269 -7.32 -13.69 15.38
N ALA A 270 -7.99 -12.58 15.01
CA ALA A 270 -7.39 -11.25 14.93
C ALA A 270 -8.33 -10.20 15.53
N THR A 271 -7.76 -9.10 16.04
CA THR A 271 -8.51 -8.09 16.80
C THR A 271 -8.37 -6.72 16.17
N ALA A 272 -9.22 -5.79 16.57
CA ALA A 272 -9.19 -4.40 16.13
C ALA A 272 -7.78 -3.81 16.21
N GLY A 273 -7.36 -3.10 15.19
CA GLY A 273 -6.00 -2.57 14.98
C GLY A 273 -5.10 -3.47 14.12
N ASP A 274 -5.41 -4.78 14.00
CA ASP A 274 -4.65 -5.67 13.13
C ASP A 274 -4.97 -5.44 11.65
N ILE A 275 -3.97 -5.53 10.78
CA ILE A 275 -4.14 -5.63 9.32
C ILE A 275 -4.17 -7.11 8.98
N VAL A 276 -5.23 -7.53 8.31
CA VAL A 276 -5.50 -8.95 8.02
C VAL A 276 -5.80 -9.19 6.55
N ALA A 277 -5.60 -10.44 6.13
CA ALA A 277 -6.04 -10.95 4.85
C ALA A 277 -7.07 -12.06 5.07
N ILE A 278 -8.24 -11.95 4.42
CA ILE A 278 -9.38 -12.87 4.59
C ILE A 278 -9.67 -13.55 3.25
N GLU A 279 -9.78 -14.86 3.30
CA GLU A 279 -10.12 -15.71 2.17
C GLU A 279 -11.51 -16.32 2.29
N GLY A 280 -12.07 -16.71 1.13
CA GLY A 280 -13.36 -17.40 1.06
C GLY A 280 -14.56 -16.47 0.87
N LEU A 281 -14.30 -15.18 0.60
CA LEU A 281 -15.35 -14.20 0.30
C LEU A 281 -15.57 -14.15 -1.22
N SER A 282 -16.78 -14.51 -1.66
CA SER A 282 -17.18 -14.38 -3.06
C SER A 282 -17.58 -12.94 -3.37
N ASP A 283 -17.22 -12.46 -4.56
CA ASP A 283 -17.61 -11.15 -5.09
C ASP A 283 -17.28 -9.94 -4.19
N VAL A 284 -16.27 -10.09 -3.31
CA VAL A 284 -15.81 -8.99 -2.48
C VAL A 284 -15.15 -7.90 -3.32
N GLU A 285 -15.46 -6.64 -3.02
CA GLU A 285 -14.92 -5.46 -3.69
C GLU A 285 -14.21 -4.53 -2.71
N ILE A 286 -13.36 -3.66 -3.25
CA ILE A 286 -12.72 -2.60 -2.46
C ILE A 286 -13.80 -1.62 -1.98
N GLY A 287 -13.69 -1.25 -0.70
CA GLY A 287 -14.67 -0.40 -0.04
C GLY A 287 -15.87 -1.14 0.56
N ASP A 288 -15.98 -2.45 0.39
CA ASP A 288 -16.96 -3.25 1.11
C ASP A 288 -16.60 -3.30 2.59
N THR A 289 -17.61 -3.41 3.45
CA THR A 289 -17.41 -3.60 4.89
C THR A 289 -17.72 -5.04 5.28
N ILE A 290 -16.77 -5.67 5.96
CA ILE A 290 -16.96 -6.94 6.64
C ILE A 290 -17.42 -6.63 8.07
N GLY A 291 -18.60 -7.07 8.42
CA GLY A 291 -19.22 -6.77 9.72
C GLY A 291 -19.68 -8.02 10.48
N ALA A 292 -19.98 -7.85 11.76
CA ALA A 292 -20.65 -8.87 12.53
C ALA A 292 -22.06 -9.11 11.99
N VAL A 293 -22.55 -10.36 12.10
CA VAL A 293 -23.90 -10.74 11.64
C VAL A 293 -24.94 -9.89 12.36
N ASP A 294 -25.89 -9.34 11.58
CA ASP A 294 -27.00 -8.51 12.02
C ASP A 294 -26.60 -7.17 12.69
N ALA A 295 -25.29 -6.81 12.66
CA ALA A 295 -24.81 -5.49 13.05
C ALA A 295 -24.87 -4.54 11.85
N ASN A 296 -26.00 -3.90 11.61
CA ASN A 296 -26.20 -2.98 10.48
C ASN A 296 -25.46 -1.62 10.69
N ASN A 297 -24.13 -1.68 10.74
CA ASN A 297 -23.28 -0.51 10.95
C ASN A 297 -22.05 -0.54 10.00
N PRO A 298 -22.26 -0.42 8.67
CA PRO A 298 -21.17 -0.41 7.72
C PRO A 298 -20.30 0.85 7.87
N LEU A 299 -19.04 0.73 7.55
CA LEU A 299 -18.12 1.86 7.44
C LEU A 299 -18.46 2.72 6.22
N PRO A 300 -18.21 4.04 6.27
CA PRO A 300 -18.36 4.90 5.09
C PRO A 300 -17.52 4.35 3.94
N ARG A 301 -18.16 4.13 2.79
CA ARG A 301 -17.48 3.57 1.63
C ARG A 301 -16.36 4.48 1.17
N LEU A 302 -15.27 3.89 0.72
CA LEU A 302 -14.17 4.62 0.11
C LEU A 302 -14.66 5.37 -1.12
N GLN A 303 -14.50 6.69 -1.13
CA GLN A 303 -14.67 7.50 -2.33
C GLN A 303 -13.33 7.51 -3.06
N VAL A 304 -13.27 6.91 -4.21
CA VAL A 304 -12.11 6.98 -5.11
C VAL A 304 -12.49 7.96 -6.21
N ASP A 305 -11.55 8.83 -6.59
CA ASP A 305 -11.76 9.77 -7.69
C ASP A 305 -12.18 9.01 -8.95
N GLU A 306 -13.07 9.64 -9.74
CA GLU A 306 -13.55 9.04 -10.99
C GLU A 306 -12.39 8.82 -11.97
N PRO A 307 -12.41 7.72 -12.76
CA PRO A 307 -11.36 7.44 -13.72
C PRO A 307 -11.30 8.55 -14.79
N THR A 308 -10.11 9.08 -15.01
CA THR A 308 -9.85 10.14 -16.00
C THR A 308 -9.66 9.61 -17.41
N LEU A 309 -9.47 8.31 -17.57
CA LEU A 309 -9.20 7.65 -18.85
C LEU A 309 -10.05 6.39 -19.02
N GLU A 310 -10.57 6.20 -20.21
CA GLU A 310 -11.23 4.97 -20.64
C GLU A 310 -10.38 4.26 -21.70
N MET A 311 -10.20 2.94 -21.56
CA MET A 311 -9.45 2.13 -22.50
C MET A 311 -10.28 0.96 -23.01
N ILE A 312 -10.26 0.73 -24.31
CA ILE A 312 -10.91 -0.41 -24.96
C ILE A 312 -9.84 -1.45 -25.28
N PHE A 313 -9.97 -2.64 -24.70
CA PHE A 313 -9.12 -3.78 -25.00
C PHE A 313 -9.84 -4.76 -25.91
N SER A 314 -9.19 -5.17 -26.99
CA SER A 314 -9.76 -6.12 -27.92
C SER A 314 -8.73 -7.13 -28.45
N VAL A 315 -9.20 -8.23 -28.97
CA VAL A 315 -8.34 -9.23 -29.61
C VAL A 315 -7.80 -8.69 -30.92
N ASN A 316 -6.59 -9.12 -31.27
CA ASN A 316 -6.03 -8.85 -32.57
C ASN A 316 -6.76 -9.71 -33.63
N SER A 317 -7.42 -9.07 -34.57
CA SER A 317 -8.12 -9.74 -35.70
C SER A 317 -7.30 -9.80 -36.99
N SER A 318 -6.00 -9.47 -36.94
CA SER A 318 -5.12 -9.49 -38.13
C SER A 318 -4.84 -10.92 -38.60
N PRO A 319 -4.48 -11.13 -39.89
CA PRO A 319 -4.05 -12.45 -40.41
C PRO A 319 -2.81 -13.01 -39.73
N MET A 320 -2.10 -12.21 -38.94
CA MET A 320 -0.90 -12.60 -38.18
C MET A 320 -1.19 -13.05 -36.73
N VAL A 321 -2.46 -13.16 -36.35
CA VAL A 321 -2.88 -13.66 -35.03
C VAL A 321 -2.28 -15.02 -34.76
N GLY A 322 -1.66 -15.17 -33.58
CA GLY A 322 -1.06 -16.42 -33.12
C GLY A 322 0.36 -16.69 -33.58
N ARG A 323 0.97 -15.86 -34.46
CA ARG A 323 2.40 -15.99 -34.81
C ARG A 323 3.30 -15.47 -33.68
N GLU A 324 2.88 -14.40 -33.01
CA GLU A 324 3.57 -13.84 -31.85
C GLU A 324 2.60 -13.81 -30.66
N GLY A 325 2.76 -14.70 -29.70
CA GLY A 325 1.94 -14.76 -28.49
C GLY A 325 0.92 -15.90 -28.46
N LYS A 326 0.77 -16.46 -27.27
CA LYS A 326 -0.08 -17.64 -27.01
C LYS A 326 -1.52 -17.30 -26.58
N TYR A 327 -1.76 -16.03 -26.15
CA TYR A 327 -3.02 -15.59 -25.54
C TYR A 327 -3.74 -14.62 -26.49
N VAL A 328 -4.49 -15.18 -27.43
CA VAL A 328 -5.10 -14.41 -28.54
C VAL A 328 -6.64 -14.43 -28.55
N THR A 329 -7.27 -15.08 -27.58
CA THR A 329 -8.74 -15.19 -27.53
C THR A 329 -9.37 -14.18 -26.59
N THR A 330 -10.60 -13.75 -26.89
CA THR A 330 -11.40 -12.85 -26.02
C THR A 330 -11.54 -13.38 -24.60
N ARG A 331 -11.71 -14.71 -24.44
CA ARG A 331 -11.82 -15.34 -23.14
C ARG A 331 -10.54 -15.18 -22.30
N GLN A 332 -9.39 -15.38 -22.93
CA GLN A 332 -8.09 -15.22 -22.28
C GLN A 332 -7.81 -13.76 -21.92
N LEU A 333 -8.14 -12.84 -22.83
CA LEU A 333 -8.02 -11.41 -22.58
C LEU A 333 -8.91 -10.99 -21.41
N LYS A 334 -10.19 -11.41 -21.41
CA LYS A 334 -11.13 -11.14 -20.34
C LYS A 334 -10.63 -11.66 -19.00
N ALA A 335 -10.22 -12.93 -18.92
CA ALA A 335 -9.68 -13.52 -17.69
C ALA A 335 -8.44 -12.78 -17.18
N ARG A 336 -7.56 -12.33 -18.09
CA ARG A 336 -6.38 -11.53 -17.70
C ARG A 336 -6.75 -10.16 -17.19
N LEU A 337 -7.73 -9.49 -17.81
CA LEU A 337 -8.23 -8.20 -17.36
C LEU A 337 -8.96 -8.30 -16.02
N GLU A 338 -9.80 -9.32 -15.83
CA GLU A 338 -10.47 -9.57 -14.54
C GLU A 338 -9.46 -9.80 -13.42
N LYS A 339 -8.36 -10.52 -13.70
CA LYS A 339 -7.25 -10.68 -12.76
C LYS A 339 -6.55 -9.34 -12.48
N ALA A 340 -6.32 -8.51 -13.51
CA ALA A 340 -5.70 -7.19 -13.34
C ALA A 340 -6.58 -6.23 -12.54
N VAL A 341 -7.91 -6.25 -12.78
CA VAL A 341 -8.89 -5.43 -12.05
C VAL A 341 -8.97 -5.79 -10.56
N SER A 342 -8.67 -7.03 -10.19
CA SER A 342 -8.62 -7.42 -8.78
C SER A 342 -7.54 -6.66 -8.00
N TYR A 343 -6.51 -6.17 -8.68
CA TYR A 343 -5.43 -5.39 -8.08
C TYR A 343 -5.62 -3.87 -8.21
N THR A 344 -6.47 -3.42 -9.16
CA THR A 344 -6.64 -2.00 -9.47
C THR A 344 -8.11 -1.65 -9.67
N HIS A 345 -8.48 -0.38 -9.44
CA HIS A 345 -9.84 0.13 -9.65
C HIS A 345 -10.11 0.41 -11.15
N LEU A 346 -10.10 -0.63 -11.97
CA LEU A 346 -10.54 -0.54 -13.37
C LEU A 346 -11.98 -1.03 -13.47
N THR A 347 -12.88 -0.19 -13.90
CA THR A 347 -14.21 -0.61 -14.37
C THR A 347 -14.08 -1.13 -15.79
N LEU A 348 -14.38 -2.41 -16.00
CA LEU A 348 -14.37 -2.98 -17.35
C LEU A 348 -15.65 -2.57 -18.09
N PRO A 349 -15.56 -2.02 -19.31
CA PRO A 349 -16.71 -1.86 -20.16
C PRO A 349 -17.28 -3.24 -20.52
N THR A 350 -18.59 -3.37 -20.46
CA THR A 350 -19.31 -4.65 -20.71
C THR A 350 -19.33 -5.07 -22.17
N THR A 351 -18.85 -4.23 -23.10
CA THR A 351 -18.81 -4.52 -24.54
C THR A 351 -17.38 -4.45 -25.07
N CYS A 352 -16.90 -5.58 -25.61
CA CYS A 352 -15.65 -5.61 -26.39
C CYS A 352 -15.95 -5.26 -27.84
N THR A 353 -15.55 -4.08 -28.29
CA THR A 353 -15.49 -3.73 -29.72
C THR A 353 -14.11 -4.06 -30.30
N PRO A 354 -13.99 -4.55 -31.53
CA PRO A 354 -12.71 -4.93 -32.11
C PRO A 354 -11.84 -3.70 -32.39
N CYS A 355 -10.72 -3.64 -31.68
CA CYS A 355 -9.71 -2.59 -31.81
C CYS A 355 -8.29 -3.19 -31.72
N TRP A 356 -7.28 -2.55 -32.24
CA TRP A 356 -5.92 -3.06 -32.31
C TRP A 356 -5.15 -2.81 -30.98
N CYS A 357 -4.82 -3.86 -30.21
CA CYS A 357 -3.91 -3.80 -29.08
C CYS A 357 -2.76 -4.80 -29.21
N ARG A 358 -1.54 -4.29 -29.25
CA ARG A 358 -0.33 -5.08 -29.07
C ARG A 358 -0.01 -5.20 -27.58
N TRP A 359 -0.36 -6.32 -27.00
CA TRP A 359 -0.22 -6.53 -25.54
C TRP A 359 1.05 -7.28 -25.14
N TRP A 360 2.08 -7.33 -25.96
CA TRP A 360 3.19 -8.24 -25.75
C TRP A 360 4.58 -7.61 -25.54
N ARG A 361 4.68 -6.31 -25.51
CA ARG A 361 5.91 -5.64 -25.03
C ARG A 361 5.48 -4.34 -24.32
N GLY A 362 5.00 -4.47 -23.10
CA GLY A 362 4.98 -3.39 -22.10
C GLY A 362 4.41 -2.04 -22.54
N GLY A 363 3.47 -1.99 -23.48
CA GLY A 363 2.92 -0.71 -23.92
C GLY A 363 1.59 -0.85 -24.67
N CYS A 364 0.51 -0.37 -24.07
CA CYS A 364 -0.68 -0.01 -24.81
C CYS A 364 -0.35 1.22 -25.68
N LYS A 365 -0.35 1.08 -27.00
CA LYS A 365 -0.41 2.25 -27.87
C LYS A 365 -1.88 2.61 -28.04
N GLY A 366 -2.30 3.76 -27.53
CA GLY A 366 -3.58 4.35 -27.82
C GLY A 366 -3.73 4.56 -29.32
N GLY A 367 -4.73 3.96 -29.94
CA GLY A 367 -5.06 4.20 -31.31
C GLY A 367 -5.72 5.57 -31.47
N GLY A 368 -4.96 6.58 -31.88
CA GLY A 368 -5.51 7.83 -32.37
C GLY A 368 -6.27 7.55 -33.66
N GLY A 369 -7.60 7.75 -33.68
CA GLY A 369 -8.42 7.72 -34.86
C GLY A 369 -8.02 8.85 -35.77
N GLY A 370 -7.21 8.57 -36.81
CA GLY A 370 -6.97 9.45 -37.92
C GLY A 370 -8.05 9.22 -38.98
N GLY A 371 -9.10 10.04 -38.98
CA GLY A 371 -9.96 10.19 -40.14
C GLY A 371 -9.18 10.87 -41.27
N GLY A 372 -8.86 10.13 -42.33
CA GLY A 372 -8.32 10.67 -43.55
C GLY A 372 -9.33 10.40 -44.68
N GLY A 373 -10.06 11.42 -45.04
CA GLY A 373 -10.78 11.43 -46.30
C GLY A 373 -9.79 11.67 -47.47
N GLY A 374 -10.01 11.02 -48.58
CA GLY A 374 -9.36 11.19 -49.87
C GLY A 374 -9.62 9.96 -50.73
#